data_16ff52ec6104ded3596789ffea61264b
#
_entry.id   16ff52ec6104ded3596789ffea61264b
#
_cell.length_a   1.000
_cell.length_b   1.000
_cell.length_c   1.000
_cell.angle_alpha   90.00
_cell.angle_beta   90.00
_cell.angle_gamma   90.00
#
_symmetry.space_group_name_H-M   'P 1'
#
loop_
_entity.id
_entity.type
_entity.pdbx_description
1 polymer ?
#
loop_
_entity_poly.entity_id
_entity_poly.type
_entity_poly.pdbx_seq_one_letter_code
_entity_poly.pdbx_strand_id
1 'polypeptide(L)'
;KGDHARTRNNASLGESGRDQTGRGARDAKARKPRKPNFVTRTVNHWCNRLLGAVSERSLAAQEEQYAAHRTTRDYVWNSLGIGAWGMVFPVLTVVVTQLVGVEQAGMFSMAFVTGMLLMFLANYGVRTYQVSDLDEAHSFSDYQLNRWITCALMVAVGVAYCSIRGYAQDMFTISLGVYVYKMVDGLADVYEGRLQQVDKLYLAGASQAFRSVV
;
A
#
# COMPACT_ATOMS: atom_id res chain seq x y z
N LYS A 1 -75.01 8.94 16.14
CA LYS A 1 -74.39 9.90 17.03
C LYS A 1 -72.99 9.35 17.38
N GLY A 2 -71.94 9.78 16.67
CA GLY A 2 -70.59 9.35 17.04
C GLY A 2 -69.62 9.21 15.86
N ASP A 3 -69.61 10.17 14.90
CA ASP A 3 -68.65 10.07 13.75
C ASP A 3 -68.06 11.46 13.39
N HIS A 4 -67.45 12.11 14.38
CA HIS A 4 -66.73 13.39 14.08
C HIS A 4 -65.41 13.59 14.82
N ALA A 5 -64.77 12.52 15.38
CA ALA A 5 -63.53 12.67 16.16
C ALA A 5 -62.27 12.01 15.57
N ARG A 6 -62.31 11.55 14.28
CA ARG A 6 -61.18 10.76 13.72
C ARG A 6 -60.40 11.40 12.57
N THR A 7 -60.70 12.68 12.20
CA THR A 7 -60.12 13.31 11.02
C THR A 7 -59.15 14.45 11.34
N ARG A 8 -58.76 14.69 12.60
CA ARG A 8 -57.89 15.83 12.98
C ARG A 8 -56.44 15.49 13.38
N ASN A 9 -56.10 14.21 13.48
CA ASN A 9 -54.75 13.82 13.93
C ASN A 9 -53.77 13.41 12.84
N ASN A 10 -54.15 13.41 11.57
CA ASN A 10 -53.25 13.01 10.48
C ASN A 10 -52.60 14.18 9.74
N ALA A 11 -52.89 15.44 10.11
CA ALA A 11 -52.30 16.62 9.45
C ALA A 11 -50.99 17.14 10.10
N SER A 12 -50.64 16.66 11.29
CA SER A 12 -49.48 17.19 12.02
C SER A 12 -48.20 16.33 11.92
N LEU A 13 -48.28 15.13 11.29
CA LEU A 13 -47.14 14.23 11.13
C LEU A 13 -46.44 14.39 9.76
N GLY A 14 -46.94 15.20 8.87
CA GLY A 14 -46.42 15.36 7.50
C GLY A 14 -45.35 16.46 7.33
N GLU A 15 -45.26 17.41 8.26
CA GLU A 15 -44.37 18.57 8.10
C GLU A 15 -42.98 18.45 8.76
N SER A 16 -42.84 17.52 9.73
CA SER A 16 -41.55 17.33 10.41
C SER A 16 -40.54 16.51 9.59
N GLY A 17 -40.99 15.76 8.58
CA GLY A 17 -40.12 14.88 7.77
C GLY A 17 -39.45 15.55 6.57
N ARG A 18 -39.90 16.72 6.15
CA ARG A 18 -39.37 17.39 4.94
C ARG A 18 -38.17 18.30 5.20
N ASP A 19 -37.97 18.73 6.43
CA ASP A 19 -36.89 19.68 6.73
C ASP A 19 -35.56 19.01 7.08
N GLN A 20 -35.57 17.72 7.41
CA GLN A 20 -34.33 16.98 7.69
C GLN A 20 -33.65 16.40 6.43
N THR A 21 -34.41 16.12 5.37
CA THR A 21 -33.84 15.66 4.08
C THR A 21 -33.21 16.81 3.30
N GLY A 22 -33.61 18.05 3.53
CA GLY A 22 -33.05 19.23 2.87
C GLY A 22 -31.73 19.71 3.45
N ARG A 23 -31.44 19.39 4.73
CA ARG A 23 -30.14 19.73 5.38
C ARG A 23 -29.04 18.75 5.02
N GLY A 24 -29.32 17.47 4.96
CA GLY A 24 -28.34 16.44 4.56
C GLY A 24 -27.86 16.57 3.10
N ALA A 25 -28.73 17.09 2.22
CA ALA A 25 -28.38 17.27 0.80
C ALA A 25 -27.60 18.57 0.50
N ARG A 26 -27.56 19.53 1.43
CA ARG A 26 -26.79 20.79 1.24
C ARG A 26 -25.34 20.70 1.74
N ASP A 27 -25.05 19.79 2.66
CA ASP A 27 -23.69 19.59 3.17
C ASP A 27 -22.85 18.61 2.34
N ALA A 28 -23.50 17.87 1.42
CA ALA A 28 -22.85 17.09 0.38
C ALA A 28 -22.39 17.93 -0.82
N LYS A 29 -22.14 19.27 -0.59
CA LYS A 29 -21.55 20.11 -1.61
C LYS A 29 -20.11 19.68 -1.83
N ALA A 30 -19.92 18.90 -2.90
CA ALA A 30 -18.68 18.35 -3.40
C ALA A 30 -17.47 19.21 -3.02
N ARG A 31 -16.61 18.70 -2.13
CA ARG A 31 -15.27 19.25 -1.96
C ARG A 31 -14.62 19.24 -3.34
N LYS A 32 -14.37 20.42 -3.89
CA LYS A 32 -13.66 20.54 -5.17
C LYS A 32 -12.37 19.72 -5.08
N PRO A 33 -12.11 18.82 -6.03
CA PRO A 33 -10.88 18.04 -6.03
C PRO A 33 -9.69 19.00 -5.95
N ARG A 34 -8.81 18.78 -4.98
CA ARG A 34 -7.58 19.57 -4.82
C ARG A 34 -6.76 19.41 -6.09
N LYS A 35 -6.37 20.50 -6.73
CA LYS A 35 -5.57 20.45 -7.94
C LYS A 35 -4.27 19.70 -7.65
N PRO A 36 -3.92 18.65 -8.41
CA PRO A 36 -2.72 17.86 -8.16
C PRO A 36 -1.47 18.73 -8.30
N ASN A 37 -0.52 18.55 -7.40
CA ASN A 37 0.79 19.21 -7.44
C ASN A 37 1.56 18.77 -8.70
N PHE A 38 2.56 19.55 -9.12
CA PHE A 38 3.36 19.26 -10.33
C PHE A 38 3.96 17.84 -10.29
N VAL A 39 4.48 17.41 -9.13
CA VAL A 39 5.03 16.06 -8.91
C VAL A 39 3.94 15.00 -9.04
N THR A 40 2.75 15.21 -8.46
CA THR A 40 1.59 14.32 -8.61
C THR A 40 1.18 14.17 -10.06
N ARG A 41 1.20 15.27 -10.81
CA ARG A 41 0.84 15.28 -12.23
C ARG A 41 1.83 14.46 -13.07
N THR A 42 3.14 14.57 -12.76
CA THR A 42 4.19 13.82 -13.45
C THR A 42 4.15 12.34 -13.10
N VAL A 43 4.02 12.01 -11.81
CA VAL A 43 3.93 10.62 -11.34
C VAL A 43 2.65 9.95 -11.83
N ASN A 44 1.50 10.62 -11.74
CA ASN A 44 0.24 10.09 -12.29
C ASN A 44 0.31 9.95 -13.82
N HIS A 45 0.99 10.84 -14.53
CA HIS A 45 1.21 10.71 -15.97
C HIS A 45 2.04 9.47 -16.30
N TRP A 46 3.11 9.21 -15.55
CA TRP A 46 3.93 8.01 -15.70
C TRP A 46 3.19 6.74 -15.28
N CYS A 47 2.51 6.74 -14.14
CA CYS A 47 1.69 5.61 -13.70
C CYS A 47 0.55 5.32 -14.68
N ASN A 48 -0.15 6.34 -15.18
CA ASN A 48 -1.19 6.15 -16.19
C ASN A 48 -0.62 5.69 -17.52
N ARG A 49 0.59 6.10 -17.89
CA ARG A 49 1.25 5.63 -19.11
C ARG A 49 1.70 4.18 -19.02
N LEU A 50 2.25 3.76 -17.87
CA LEU A 50 2.66 2.37 -17.62
C LEU A 50 1.47 1.45 -17.37
N LEU A 51 0.45 1.92 -16.63
CA LEU A 51 -0.75 1.14 -16.33
C LEU A 51 -1.81 1.23 -17.44
N GLY A 52 -1.93 2.37 -18.10
CA GLY A 52 -2.86 2.59 -19.20
C GLY A 52 -2.46 1.87 -20.48
N ALA A 53 -1.16 1.78 -20.80
CA ALA A 53 -0.68 1.01 -21.95
C ALA A 53 -0.98 -0.50 -21.82
N VAL A 54 -1.12 -1.01 -20.57
CA VAL A 54 -1.45 -2.41 -20.28
C VAL A 54 -2.96 -2.62 -20.10
N SER A 55 -3.74 -1.56 -19.77
CA SER A 55 -5.09 -1.68 -19.22
C SER A 55 -6.24 -1.27 -20.15
N GLU A 56 -6.09 -0.22 -20.96
CA GLU A 56 -7.28 0.46 -21.48
C GLU A 56 -7.89 -0.11 -22.77
N ARG A 57 -7.24 -0.98 -23.50
CA ARG A 57 -7.80 -1.46 -24.79
C ARG A 57 -8.27 -2.91 -24.86
N SER A 58 -7.90 -3.76 -23.90
CA SER A 58 -8.29 -5.18 -23.94
C SER A 58 -9.18 -5.65 -22.80
N LEU A 59 -9.25 -4.91 -21.69
CA LEU A 59 -9.94 -5.36 -20.48
C LEU A 59 -11.41 -4.95 -20.39
N ALA A 60 -11.82 -3.82 -20.94
CA ALA A 60 -13.20 -3.35 -20.86
C ALA A 60 -14.21 -4.29 -21.56
N ALA A 61 -13.82 -4.94 -22.64
CA ALA A 61 -14.66 -5.92 -23.36
C ALA A 61 -14.65 -7.33 -22.72
N GLN A 62 -13.72 -7.58 -21.80
CA GLN A 62 -13.54 -8.88 -21.12
C GLN A 62 -13.98 -8.86 -19.66
N GLU A 63 -14.35 -7.71 -19.13
CA GLU A 63 -14.61 -7.51 -17.70
C GLU A 63 -15.80 -8.35 -17.20
N GLU A 64 -16.85 -8.51 -18.00
CA GLU A 64 -18.00 -9.33 -17.65
C GLU A 64 -17.68 -10.84 -17.59
N GLN A 65 -16.84 -11.34 -18.49
CA GLN A 65 -16.45 -12.76 -18.51
C GLN A 65 -15.43 -13.10 -17.41
N TYR A 66 -14.60 -12.13 -17.00
CA TYR A 66 -13.56 -12.35 -16.01
C TYR A 66 -14.00 -12.07 -14.56
N ALA A 67 -15.16 -11.46 -14.32
CA ALA A 67 -15.63 -11.13 -12.98
C ALA A 67 -15.70 -12.34 -12.04
N ALA A 68 -16.14 -13.50 -12.54
CA ALA A 68 -16.23 -14.73 -11.74
C ALA A 68 -14.86 -15.31 -11.34
N HIS A 69 -13.80 -15.07 -12.13
CA HIS A 69 -12.45 -15.60 -11.87
C HIS A 69 -11.52 -14.55 -11.24
N ARG A 70 -11.95 -13.33 -11.10
CA ARG A 70 -11.15 -12.21 -10.60
C ARG A 70 -10.67 -12.45 -9.17
N THR A 71 -11.57 -12.77 -8.27
CA THR A 71 -11.25 -13.01 -6.85
C THR A 71 -10.25 -14.16 -6.67
N THR A 72 -10.41 -15.27 -7.39
CA THR A 72 -9.48 -16.41 -7.33
C THR A 72 -8.10 -16.02 -7.86
N ARG A 73 -8.04 -15.31 -8.98
CA ARG A 73 -6.78 -14.82 -9.56
C ARG A 73 -6.05 -13.88 -8.60
N ASP A 74 -6.77 -12.92 -8.03
CA ASP A 74 -6.20 -11.94 -7.10
C ASP A 74 -5.67 -12.63 -5.83
N TYR A 75 -6.42 -13.60 -5.31
CA TYR A 75 -5.99 -14.40 -4.16
C TYR A 75 -4.73 -15.23 -4.47
N VAL A 76 -4.70 -15.94 -5.59
CA VAL A 76 -3.55 -16.79 -5.98
C VAL A 76 -2.29 -15.93 -6.17
N TRP A 77 -2.36 -14.85 -6.95
CA TRP A 77 -1.21 -13.99 -7.19
C TRP A 77 -0.72 -13.28 -5.94
N ASN A 78 -1.64 -12.81 -5.09
CA ASN A 78 -1.28 -12.19 -3.82
C ASN A 78 -0.61 -13.20 -2.87
N SER A 79 -1.14 -14.42 -2.79
CA SER A 79 -0.54 -15.49 -1.97
C SER A 79 0.84 -15.90 -2.47
N LEU A 80 1.03 -15.99 -3.79
CA LEU A 80 2.33 -16.25 -4.41
C LEU A 80 3.32 -15.11 -4.11
N GLY A 81 2.88 -13.85 -4.20
CA GLY A 81 3.70 -12.69 -3.87
C GLY A 81 4.19 -12.71 -2.42
N ILE A 82 3.26 -12.89 -1.49
CA ILE A 82 3.58 -12.97 -0.05
C ILE A 82 4.49 -14.18 0.24
N GLY A 83 4.19 -15.34 -0.35
CA GLY A 83 5.01 -16.56 -0.19
C GLY A 83 6.42 -16.38 -0.72
N ALA A 84 6.58 -15.83 -1.93
CA ALA A 84 7.88 -15.54 -2.52
C ALA A 84 8.68 -14.55 -1.65
N TRP A 85 8.06 -13.46 -1.20
CA TRP A 85 8.69 -12.49 -0.30
C TRP A 85 9.12 -13.13 1.03
N GLY A 86 8.28 -14.00 1.63
CA GLY A 86 8.60 -14.72 2.86
C GLY A 86 9.78 -15.69 2.70
N MET A 87 9.98 -16.24 1.50
CA MET A 87 11.07 -17.16 1.20
C MET A 87 12.42 -16.47 0.94
N VAL A 88 12.45 -15.14 0.73
CA VAL A 88 13.70 -14.41 0.46
C VAL A 88 14.73 -14.64 1.54
N PHE A 89 14.36 -14.49 2.81
CA PHE A 89 15.30 -14.62 3.93
C PHE A 89 15.88 -16.03 4.04
N PRO A 90 15.09 -17.12 4.11
CA PRO A 90 15.66 -18.47 4.19
C PRO A 90 16.52 -18.82 2.98
N VAL A 91 16.08 -18.47 1.77
CA VAL A 91 16.84 -18.75 0.54
C VAL A 91 18.17 -18.01 0.54
N LEU A 92 18.16 -16.70 0.80
CA LEU A 92 19.40 -15.91 0.87
C LEU A 92 20.34 -16.41 1.97
N THR A 93 19.81 -16.80 3.13
CA THR A 93 20.64 -17.36 4.21
C THR A 93 21.34 -18.63 3.76
N VAL A 94 20.65 -19.54 3.07
CA VAL A 94 21.27 -20.76 2.53
C VAL A 94 22.33 -20.40 1.48
N VAL A 95 22.02 -19.51 0.55
CA VAL A 95 22.95 -19.08 -0.52
C VAL A 95 24.21 -18.45 0.10
N VAL A 96 24.05 -17.52 1.04
CA VAL A 96 25.19 -16.88 1.73
C VAL A 96 26.02 -17.90 2.48
N THR A 97 25.38 -18.86 3.19
CA THR A 97 26.09 -19.92 3.90
C THR A 97 26.95 -20.78 2.97
N GLN A 98 26.42 -21.11 1.79
CA GLN A 98 27.13 -21.94 0.80
C GLN A 98 28.27 -21.19 0.10
N LEU A 99 28.11 -19.89 -0.15
CA LEU A 99 29.08 -19.10 -0.92
C LEU A 99 30.18 -18.49 -0.06
N VAL A 100 29.87 -18.04 1.14
CA VAL A 100 30.79 -17.21 1.96
C VAL A 100 31.06 -17.80 3.35
N GLY A 101 30.29 -18.81 3.75
CA GLY A 101 30.47 -19.51 5.01
C GLY A 101 29.50 -19.08 6.12
N VAL A 102 29.55 -19.86 7.22
CA VAL A 102 28.57 -19.76 8.33
C VAL A 102 28.69 -18.43 9.09
N GLU A 103 29.91 -17.91 9.23
CA GLU A 103 30.15 -16.66 9.98
C GLU A 103 29.47 -15.46 9.29
N GLN A 104 29.69 -15.30 7.98
CA GLN A 104 29.06 -14.23 7.20
C GLN A 104 27.53 -14.42 7.10
N ALA A 105 27.08 -15.67 7.02
CA ALA A 105 25.64 -15.99 7.07
C ALA A 105 25.00 -15.56 8.41
N GLY A 106 25.74 -15.73 9.52
CA GLY A 106 25.32 -15.24 10.83
C GLY A 106 25.20 -13.71 10.87
N MET A 107 26.21 -13.00 10.36
CA MET A 107 26.19 -11.52 10.24
C MET A 107 25.04 -11.05 9.35
N PHE A 108 24.85 -11.69 8.19
CA PHE A 108 23.73 -11.40 7.29
C PHE A 108 22.37 -11.62 7.96
N SER A 109 22.20 -12.72 8.68
CA SER A 109 20.95 -13.04 9.37
C SER A 109 20.61 -11.99 10.44
N MET A 110 21.61 -11.57 11.24
CA MET A 110 21.42 -10.48 12.21
C MET A 110 21.05 -9.16 11.54
N ALA A 111 21.75 -8.80 10.46
CA ALA A 111 21.46 -7.60 9.68
C ALA A 111 20.04 -7.65 9.09
N PHE A 112 19.65 -8.80 8.54
CA PHE A 112 18.33 -8.98 7.94
C PHE A 112 17.20 -8.85 8.97
N VAL A 113 17.32 -9.51 10.12
CA VAL A 113 16.34 -9.41 11.22
C VAL A 113 16.22 -7.96 11.72
N THR A 114 17.37 -7.29 11.91
CA THR A 114 17.38 -5.87 12.30
C THR A 114 16.72 -5.00 11.22
N GLY A 115 17.01 -5.24 9.95
CA GLY A 115 16.37 -4.55 8.82
C GLY A 115 14.86 -4.78 8.77
N MET A 116 14.39 -5.99 9.08
CA MET A 116 12.94 -6.27 9.20
C MET A 116 12.30 -5.49 10.34
N LEU A 117 12.95 -5.40 11.50
CA LEU A 117 12.44 -4.60 12.62
C LEU A 117 12.38 -3.11 12.26
N LEU A 118 13.41 -2.59 11.60
CA LEU A 118 13.43 -1.20 11.14
C LEU A 118 12.36 -0.94 10.06
N MET A 119 12.03 -1.93 9.25
CA MET A 119 10.97 -1.81 8.24
C MET A 119 9.58 -1.61 8.87
N PHE A 120 9.31 -2.11 10.08
CA PHE A 120 8.09 -1.78 10.81
C PHE A 120 7.98 -0.27 11.07
N LEU A 121 9.11 0.39 11.36
CA LEU A 121 9.16 1.85 11.53
C LEU A 121 8.82 2.58 10.22
N ALA A 122 9.32 2.08 9.08
CA ALA A 122 9.03 2.67 7.77
C ALA A 122 7.58 2.43 7.33
N ASN A 123 7.00 1.29 7.67
CA ASN A 123 5.67 0.88 7.21
C ASN A 123 4.53 1.46 8.04
N TYR A 124 4.65 1.56 9.33
CA TYR A 124 3.69 2.03 10.38
C TYR A 124 2.21 2.20 9.92
N GLY A 125 1.70 1.28 9.11
CA GLY A 125 0.30 1.25 8.69
C GLY A 125 -0.08 2.15 7.50
N VAL A 126 0.87 2.85 6.88
CA VAL A 126 0.61 3.77 5.74
C VAL A 126 -0.12 3.06 4.59
N ARG A 127 0.27 1.83 4.26
CA ARG A 127 -0.41 1.05 3.21
C ARG A 127 -1.87 0.81 3.52
N THR A 128 -2.19 0.43 4.77
CA THR A 128 -3.58 0.19 5.19
C THR A 128 -4.41 1.46 5.05
N TYR A 129 -3.85 2.60 5.47
CA TYR A 129 -4.51 3.89 5.33
C TYR A 129 -4.71 4.27 3.86
N GLN A 130 -3.67 4.13 3.03
CA GLN A 130 -3.72 4.39 1.59
C GLN A 130 -4.81 3.57 0.88
N VAL A 131 -4.88 2.28 1.15
CA VAL A 131 -5.86 1.37 0.52
C VAL A 131 -7.29 1.71 0.97
N SER A 132 -7.47 2.21 2.19
CA SER A 132 -8.76 2.62 2.74
C SER A 132 -9.22 4.01 2.25
N ASP A 133 -8.33 4.83 1.69
CA ASP A 133 -8.63 6.17 1.18
C ASP A 133 -9.23 6.08 -0.23
N LEU A 134 -10.47 5.57 -0.32
CA LEU A 134 -11.19 5.41 -1.59
C LEU A 134 -11.65 6.76 -2.17
N ASP A 135 -11.89 7.75 -1.31
CA ASP A 135 -12.31 9.09 -1.72
C ASP A 135 -11.13 9.97 -2.20
N GLU A 136 -9.92 9.40 -2.23
CA GLU A 136 -8.68 10.10 -2.59
C GLU A 136 -8.54 11.46 -1.84
N ALA A 137 -8.82 11.45 -0.52
CA ALA A 137 -8.68 12.63 0.33
C ALA A 137 -7.22 13.15 0.32
N HIS A 138 -6.27 12.23 0.14
CA HIS A 138 -4.85 12.52 -0.02
C HIS A 138 -4.38 12.12 -1.42
N SER A 139 -3.45 12.90 -1.98
CA SER A 139 -2.89 12.57 -3.29
C SER A 139 -1.88 11.41 -3.18
N PHE A 140 -1.72 10.63 -4.26
CA PHE A 140 -0.69 9.57 -4.30
C PHE A 140 0.72 10.09 -3.98
N SER A 141 1.03 11.33 -4.38
CA SER A 141 2.31 11.97 -4.03
C SER A 141 2.50 12.17 -2.53
N ASP A 142 1.43 12.40 -1.78
CA ASP A 142 1.54 12.60 -0.33
C ASP A 142 1.96 11.26 0.33
N TYR A 143 1.39 10.14 -0.11
CA TYR A 143 1.80 8.80 0.33
C TYR A 143 3.23 8.47 -0.09
N GLN A 144 3.61 8.82 -1.31
CA GLN A 144 4.95 8.61 -1.82
C GLN A 144 6.00 9.43 -1.07
N LEU A 145 5.74 10.72 -0.85
CA LEU A 145 6.62 11.59 -0.08
C LEU A 145 6.80 11.08 1.36
N ASN A 146 5.69 10.73 2.00
CA ASN A 146 5.73 10.17 3.34
C ASN A 146 6.59 8.89 3.38
N ARG A 147 6.45 8.00 2.38
CA ARG A 147 7.25 6.77 2.30
C ARG A 147 8.74 7.06 2.09
N TRP A 148 9.09 8.05 1.26
CA TRP A 148 10.49 8.46 1.11
C TRP A 148 11.08 8.93 2.43
N ILE A 149 10.36 9.77 3.19
CA ILE A 149 10.80 10.28 4.48
C ILE A 149 10.98 9.13 5.49
N THR A 150 10.01 8.23 5.59
CA THR A 150 10.06 7.12 6.56
C THR A 150 11.12 6.09 6.20
N CYS A 151 11.34 5.81 4.92
CA CYS A 151 12.42 4.94 4.46
C CYS A 151 13.81 5.57 4.71
N ALA A 152 13.97 6.87 4.46
CA ALA A 152 15.21 7.57 4.79
C ALA A 152 15.49 7.57 6.30
N LEU A 153 14.45 7.81 7.12
CA LEU A 153 14.54 7.73 8.57
C LEU A 153 14.92 6.31 9.04
N MET A 154 14.32 5.28 8.45
CA MET A 154 14.66 3.88 8.72
C MET A 154 16.14 3.60 8.50
N VAL A 155 16.71 4.04 7.38
CA VAL A 155 18.14 3.85 7.09
C VAL A 155 19.00 4.66 8.07
N ALA A 156 18.64 5.91 8.37
CA ALA A 156 19.36 6.74 9.32
C ALA A 156 19.39 6.11 10.73
N VAL A 157 18.25 5.60 11.21
CA VAL A 157 18.18 4.88 12.49
C VAL A 157 19.00 3.60 12.46
N GLY A 158 18.99 2.86 11.34
CA GLY A 158 19.81 1.66 11.17
C GLY A 158 21.32 1.95 11.22
N VAL A 159 21.77 3.02 10.54
CA VAL A 159 23.16 3.47 10.60
C VAL A 159 23.55 3.91 12.02
N ALA A 160 22.69 4.70 12.66
CA ALA A 160 22.91 5.11 14.06
C ALA A 160 23.01 3.90 15.01
N TYR A 161 22.13 2.91 14.84
CA TYR A 161 22.19 1.67 15.61
C TYR A 161 23.52 0.93 15.43
N CYS A 162 23.98 0.75 14.19
CA CYS A 162 25.27 0.11 13.91
C CYS A 162 26.44 0.86 14.57
N SER A 163 26.41 2.20 14.51
CA SER A 163 27.44 3.04 15.10
C SER A 163 27.46 2.96 16.63
N ILE A 164 26.30 2.99 17.29
CA ILE A 164 26.17 2.86 18.74
C ILE A 164 26.62 1.49 19.23
N ARG A 165 26.33 0.44 18.43
CA ARG A 165 26.75 -0.94 18.75
C ARG A 165 28.24 -1.18 18.50
N GLY A 166 28.94 -0.26 17.85
CA GLY A 166 30.36 -0.41 17.54
C GLY A 166 30.66 -1.59 16.61
N TYR A 167 29.80 -1.84 15.63
CA TYR A 167 29.96 -2.96 14.70
C TYR A 167 31.27 -2.82 13.89
N ALA A 168 31.98 -3.95 13.72
CA ALA A 168 33.14 -4.02 12.83
C ALA A 168 32.72 -3.67 11.38
N GLN A 169 33.71 -3.24 10.58
CA GLN A 169 33.48 -2.75 9.22
C GLN A 169 32.66 -3.73 8.35
N ASP A 170 32.94 -5.03 8.46
CA ASP A 170 32.24 -6.05 7.66
C ASP A 170 30.76 -6.14 8.04
N MET A 171 30.46 -6.19 9.35
CA MET A 171 29.09 -6.21 9.85
C MET A 171 28.34 -4.93 9.52
N PHE A 172 29.02 -3.77 9.58
CA PHE A 172 28.44 -2.48 9.19
C PHE A 172 28.06 -2.48 7.71
N THR A 173 28.98 -2.94 6.83
CA THR A 173 28.76 -2.97 5.38
C THR A 173 27.60 -3.91 4.99
N ILE A 174 27.56 -5.12 5.59
CA ILE A 174 26.46 -6.07 5.37
C ILE A 174 25.13 -5.47 5.85
N SER A 175 25.12 -4.85 7.03
CA SER A 175 23.90 -4.21 7.58
C SER A 175 23.41 -3.08 6.69
N LEU A 176 24.30 -2.21 6.21
CA LEU A 176 23.96 -1.12 5.32
C LEU A 176 23.35 -1.63 4.00
N GLY A 177 23.96 -2.68 3.42
CA GLY A 177 23.42 -3.32 2.21
C GLY A 177 22.00 -3.84 2.40
N VAL A 178 21.75 -4.51 3.52
CA VAL A 178 20.41 -5.01 3.89
C VAL A 178 19.42 -3.86 4.11
N TYR A 179 19.83 -2.76 4.77
CA TYR A 179 18.95 -1.62 5.01
C TYR A 179 18.57 -0.91 3.71
N VAL A 180 19.52 -0.77 2.77
CA VAL A 180 19.23 -0.23 1.44
C VAL A 180 18.28 -1.15 0.67
N TYR A 181 18.50 -2.47 0.72
CA TYR A 181 17.56 -3.43 0.14
C TYR A 181 16.16 -3.27 0.74
N LYS A 182 16.02 -3.19 2.06
CA LYS A 182 14.74 -2.97 2.73
C LYS A 182 14.12 -1.60 2.43
N MET A 183 14.94 -0.58 2.20
CA MET A 183 14.46 0.73 1.72
C MET A 183 13.79 0.62 0.35
N VAL A 184 14.42 -0.08 -0.59
CA VAL A 184 13.84 -0.32 -1.92
C VAL A 184 12.54 -1.13 -1.81
N ASP A 185 12.53 -2.15 -0.95
CA ASP A 185 11.35 -2.96 -0.63
C ASP A 185 10.19 -2.09 -0.09
N GLY A 186 10.50 -1.20 0.86
CA GLY A 186 9.52 -0.26 1.41
C GLY A 186 9.00 0.76 0.40
N LEU A 187 9.85 1.28 -0.49
CA LEU A 187 9.44 2.20 -1.55
C LEU A 187 8.51 1.53 -2.56
N ALA A 188 8.75 0.26 -2.91
CA ALA A 188 7.89 -0.50 -3.81
C ALA A 188 6.49 -0.75 -3.21
N ASP A 189 6.39 -0.89 -1.89
CA ASP A 189 5.13 -1.15 -1.18
C ASP A 189 4.05 -0.07 -1.43
N VAL A 190 4.43 1.20 -1.60
CA VAL A 190 3.49 2.29 -1.94
C VAL A 190 2.83 2.09 -3.31
N TYR A 191 3.59 1.60 -4.29
CA TYR A 191 3.06 1.33 -5.63
C TYR A 191 2.16 0.09 -5.62
N GLU A 192 2.52 -0.93 -4.85
CA GLU A 192 1.67 -2.10 -4.63
C GLU A 192 0.38 -1.73 -3.91
N GLY A 193 0.44 -0.81 -2.93
CA GLY A 193 -0.71 -0.22 -2.26
C GLY A 193 -1.63 0.52 -3.25
N ARG A 194 -1.06 1.27 -4.21
CA ARG A 194 -1.86 1.93 -5.26
C ARG A 194 -2.54 0.92 -6.19
N LEU A 195 -1.84 -0.15 -6.58
CA LEU A 195 -2.44 -1.22 -7.38
C LEU A 195 -3.61 -1.89 -6.63
N GLN A 196 -3.47 -2.08 -5.33
CA GLN A 196 -4.54 -2.62 -4.48
C GLN A 196 -5.72 -1.65 -4.38
N GLN A 197 -5.47 -0.35 -4.21
CA GLN A 197 -6.49 0.69 -4.14
C GLN A 197 -7.35 0.76 -5.41
N VAL A 198 -6.75 0.57 -6.60
CA VAL A 198 -7.45 0.53 -7.89
C VAL A 198 -7.92 -0.87 -8.28
N ASP A 199 -8.02 -1.78 -7.30
CA ASP A 199 -8.59 -3.13 -7.44
C ASP A 199 -7.81 -4.03 -8.43
N LYS A 200 -6.48 -3.85 -8.50
CA LYS A 200 -5.55 -4.66 -9.30
C LYS A 200 -4.61 -5.48 -8.41
N LEU A 201 -5.16 -6.14 -7.39
CA LEU A 201 -4.39 -6.88 -6.38
C LEU A 201 -3.48 -7.96 -6.99
N TYR A 202 -3.90 -8.61 -8.08
CA TYR A 202 -3.09 -9.60 -8.79
C TYR A 202 -1.78 -9.02 -9.33
N LEU A 203 -1.79 -7.75 -9.79
CA LEU A 203 -0.57 -7.08 -10.25
C LEU A 203 0.35 -6.74 -9.08
N ALA A 204 -0.20 -6.35 -7.95
CA ALA A 204 0.59 -6.12 -6.73
C ALA A 204 1.29 -7.42 -6.29
N GLY A 205 0.56 -8.55 -6.25
CA GLY A 205 1.13 -9.86 -5.93
C GLY A 205 2.18 -10.32 -6.95
N ALA A 206 1.93 -10.15 -8.25
CA ALA A 206 2.89 -10.47 -9.30
C ALA A 206 4.17 -9.60 -9.22
N SER A 207 4.02 -8.29 -8.95
CA SER A 207 5.14 -7.38 -8.73
C SER A 207 5.99 -7.81 -7.54
N GLN A 208 5.34 -8.15 -6.41
CA GLN A 208 6.01 -8.62 -5.21
C GLN A 208 6.74 -9.94 -5.46
N ALA A 209 6.12 -10.90 -6.15
CA ALA A 209 6.76 -12.17 -6.52
C ALA A 209 7.99 -11.95 -7.40
N PHE A 210 7.86 -11.13 -8.45
CA PHE A 210 8.96 -10.81 -9.35
C PHE A 210 10.14 -10.15 -8.62
N ARG A 211 9.88 -9.14 -7.80
CA ARG A 211 10.89 -8.44 -7.00
C ARG A 211 11.60 -9.37 -5.99
N SER A 212 10.92 -10.41 -5.52
CA SER A 212 11.51 -11.38 -4.59
C SER A 212 12.49 -12.36 -5.26
N VAL A 213 12.42 -12.49 -6.59
CA VAL A 213 13.28 -13.43 -7.38
C VAL A 213 14.47 -12.71 -8.03
N VAL A 214 14.33 -11.41 -8.34
CA VAL A 214 15.36 -10.58 -8.98
C VAL A 214 16.23 -9.88 -7.93
#